data_71a78e621038e80f91d6c473497e042f
#
_entry.id   71a78e621038e80f91d6c473497e042f
#
_cell.length_a   1.000
_cell.length_b   1.000
_cell.length_c   1.000
_cell.angle_alpha   90.00
_cell.angle_beta   90.00
_cell.angle_gamma   90.00
#
_symmetry.space_group_name_H-M   'P 1'
#
loop_
_entity.id
_entity.type
_entity.pdbx_description
1 polymer ?
#
loop_
_entity_poly.entity_id
_entity_poly.type
_entity_poly.pdbx_seq_one_letter_code
_entity_poly.pdbx_strand_id
1 'polypeptide(L)'
;MGEAPLTRVTLLARLRDPGNAEAWREFVHLYGPVIYRFARQRGLQDADAADLMQDVLRSVSRHVGELQYDPRKGTFRGWLYTITRNKIYNFLLAQRRRPRASGDDNHQERLDTAPAREAHDSLDAQWEREYQRQLSWQAMERVRHEFQPNTWQAFWLTAVEGQAAAAVGEQLKMSPGAVYVAKCRVLARLREEVQQLLAEED
;
A
#
# COMPACT_ATOMS: atom_id res chain seq x y z
N MET A 1 27.32 -22.16 -20.06
CA MET A 1 25.90 -22.62 -19.99
C MET A 1 25.25 -21.80 -18.91
N GLY A 2 24.54 -20.72 -19.31
CA GLY A 2 23.86 -19.83 -18.38
C GLY A 2 22.60 -20.53 -17.90
N GLU A 3 22.45 -20.71 -16.60
CA GLU A 3 21.17 -21.06 -16.00
C GLU A 3 20.17 -19.95 -16.33
N ALA A 4 19.09 -20.34 -17.00
CA ALA A 4 17.96 -19.46 -17.19
C ALA A 4 17.45 -19.06 -15.78
N PRO A 5 17.10 -17.78 -15.54
CA PRO A 5 16.56 -17.37 -14.25
C PRO A 5 15.30 -18.20 -13.98
N LEU A 6 15.31 -18.91 -12.86
CA LEU A 6 14.14 -19.61 -12.34
C LEU A 6 12.99 -18.59 -12.32
N THR A 7 11.93 -18.88 -13.05
CA THR A 7 10.71 -18.08 -13.06
C THR A 7 10.23 -17.97 -11.61
N ARG A 8 10.36 -16.78 -11.03
CA ARG A 8 9.89 -16.52 -9.67
C ARG A 8 8.37 -16.69 -9.69
N VAL A 9 7.87 -17.55 -8.84
CA VAL A 9 6.43 -17.73 -8.66
C VAL A 9 5.87 -16.44 -8.07
N THR A 10 5.01 -15.77 -8.78
CA THR A 10 4.42 -14.49 -8.32
C THR A 10 3.66 -14.68 -7.00
N LEU A 11 3.53 -13.62 -6.22
CA LEU A 11 2.78 -13.67 -4.95
C LEU A 11 1.38 -14.24 -5.16
N LEU A 12 0.71 -13.86 -6.25
CA LEU A 12 -0.62 -14.36 -6.59
C LEU A 12 -0.67 -15.89 -6.79
N ALA A 13 0.33 -16.46 -7.49
CA ALA A 13 0.42 -17.90 -7.68
C ALA A 13 0.65 -18.64 -6.36
N ARG A 14 1.47 -18.06 -5.48
CA ARG A 14 1.75 -18.60 -4.14
C ARG A 14 0.51 -18.52 -3.21
N LEU A 15 -0.30 -17.48 -3.35
CA LEU A 15 -1.54 -17.30 -2.57
C LEU A 15 -2.63 -18.31 -2.92
N ARG A 16 -2.57 -18.96 -4.09
CA ARG A 16 -3.51 -20.02 -4.48
C ARG A 16 -3.33 -21.30 -3.68
N ASP A 17 -2.15 -21.48 -3.08
CA ASP A 17 -1.91 -22.57 -2.13
C ASP A 17 -2.35 -22.13 -0.72
N PRO A 18 -3.45 -22.67 -0.19
CA PRO A 18 -3.95 -22.30 1.15
C PRO A 18 -2.96 -22.62 2.27
N GLY A 19 -2.03 -23.55 2.04
CA GLY A 19 -0.99 -23.96 2.99
C GLY A 19 0.21 -23.01 3.02
N ASN A 20 0.34 -22.09 2.06
CA ASN A 20 1.46 -21.16 1.99
C ASN A 20 1.29 -19.97 2.94
N ALA A 21 1.54 -20.22 4.23
CA ALA A 21 1.42 -19.20 5.27
C ALA A 21 2.40 -18.02 5.08
N GLU A 22 3.50 -18.21 4.38
CA GLU A 22 4.47 -17.15 4.09
C GLU A 22 3.90 -16.15 3.06
N ALA A 23 3.35 -16.66 1.95
CA ALA A 23 2.70 -15.82 0.95
C ALA A 23 1.51 -15.04 1.55
N TRP A 24 0.74 -15.67 2.44
CA TRP A 24 -0.35 -14.98 3.15
C TRP A 24 0.15 -13.90 4.08
N ARG A 25 1.24 -14.11 4.81
CA ARG A 25 1.85 -13.05 5.66
C ARG A 25 2.34 -11.89 4.81
N GLU A 26 3.02 -12.17 3.70
CA GLU A 26 3.49 -11.16 2.76
C GLU A 26 2.33 -10.34 2.18
N PHE A 27 1.27 -11.01 1.74
CA PHE A 27 0.06 -10.37 1.24
C PHE A 27 -0.60 -9.45 2.27
N VAL A 28 -0.78 -9.94 3.50
CA VAL A 28 -1.37 -9.15 4.60
C VAL A 28 -0.49 -7.96 4.95
N HIS A 29 0.83 -8.13 4.96
CA HIS A 29 1.77 -7.05 5.25
C HIS A 29 1.74 -5.95 4.17
N LEU A 30 1.61 -6.34 2.90
CA LEU A 30 1.52 -5.40 1.78
C LEU A 30 0.14 -4.73 1.70
N TYR A 31 -0.92 -5.51 1.64
CA TYR A 31 -2.26 -4.99 1.33
C TYR A 31 -3.11 -4.65 2.54
N GLY A 32 -2.86 -5.23 3.71
CA GLY A 32 -3.61 -4.91 4.93
C GLY A 32 -3.61 -3.42 5.25
N PRO A 33 -2.44 -2.76 5.35
CA PRO A 33 -2.37 -1.33 5.60
C PRO A 33 -3.02 -0.47 4.50
N VAL A 34 -2.97 -0.91 3.24
CA VAL A 34 -3.62 -0.19 2.11
C VAL A 34 -5.13 -0.21 2.28
N ILE A 35 -5.71 -1.40 2.50
CA ILE A 35 -7.15 -1.58 2.70
C ILE A 35 -7.63 -0.79 3.91
N TYR A 36 -6.92 -0.90 5.04
CA TYR A 36 -7.26 -0.20 6.28
C TYR A 36 -7.25 1.33 6.09
N ARG A 37 -6.15 1.90 5.58
CA ARG A 37 -6.04 3.36 5.37
C ARG A 37 -7.07 3.87 4.36
N PHE A 38 -7.31 3.11 3.30
CA PHE A 38 -8.34 3.44 2.33
C PHE A 38 -9.74 3.47 2.95
N ALA A 39 -10.08 2.53 3.83
CA ALA A 39 -11.31 2.53 4.60
C ALA A 39 -11.41 3.71 5.56
N ARG A 40 -10.33 4.04 6.27
CA ARG A 40 -10.25 5.22 7.15
C ARG A 40 -10.51 6.54 6.41
N GLN A 41 -9.95 6.69 5.22
CA GLN A 41 -10.18 7.87 4.36
C GLN A 41 -11.63 8.00 3.88
N ARG A 42 -12.42 6.91 3.96
CA ARG A 42 -13.86 6.89 3.68
C ARG A 42 -14.73 7.17 4.91
N GLY A 43 -14.13 7.56 6.03
CA GLY A 43 -14.83 7.92 7.25
C GLY A 43 -15.17 6.75 8.16
N LEU A 44 -14.67 5.53 7.90
CA LEU A 44 -14.86 4.42 8.83
C LEU A 44 -14.05 4.68 10.12
N GLN A 45 -14.62 4.32 11.27
CA GLN A 45 -13.92 4.33 12.56
C GLN A 45 -12.81 3.26 12.57
N ASP A 46 -11.85 3.37 13.49
CA ASP A 46 -10.71 2.44 13.59
C ASP A 46 -11.14 0.98 13.64
N ALA A 47 -12.09 0.64 14.51
CA ALA A 47 -12.60 -0.72 14.66
C ALA A 47 -13.29 -1.20 13.38
N ASP A 48 -14.15 -0.37 12.78
CA ASP A 48 -14.87 -0.69 11.55
C ASP A 48 -13.91 -0.88 10.36
N ALA A 49 -12.86 -0.08 10.27
CA ALA A 49 -11.83 -0.20 9.23
C ALA A 49 -11.00 -1.48 9.39
N ALA A 50 -10.68 -1.86 10.64
CA ALA A 50 -9.98 -3.11 10.94
C ALA A 50 -10.86 -4.32 10.61
N ASP A 51 -12.14 -4.30 10.97
CA ASP A 51 -13.09 -5.37 10.67
C ASP A 51 -13.30 -5.50 9.15
N LEU A 52 -13.45 -4.38 8.45
CA LEU A 52 -13.57 -4.37 6.99
C LEU A 52 -12.32 -4.93 6.32
N MET A 53 -11.13 -4.56 6.80
CA MET A 53 -9.87 -5.14 6.30
C MET A 53 -9.86 -6.66 6.44
N GLN A 54 -10.22 -7.19 7.61
CA GLN A 54 -10.32 -8.64 7.83
C GLN A 54 -11.36 -9.29 6.90
N ASP A 55 -12.49 -8.62 6.67
CA ASP A 55 -13.53 -9.11 5.75
C ASP A 55 -13.07 -9.14 4.29
N VAL A 56 -12.26 -8.18 3.87
CA VAL A 56 -11.61 -8.19 2.54
C VAL A 56 -10.64 -9.35 2.46
N LEU A 57 -9.74 -9.50 3.43
CA LEU A 57 -8.75 -10.58 3.47
C LEU A 57 -9.42 -11.97 3.44
N ARG A 58 -10.51 -12.16 4.20
CA ARG A 58 -11.32 -13.39 4.14
C ARG A 58 -11.95 -13.63 2.76
N SER A 59 -12.40 -12.57 2.11
CA SER A 59 -12.95 -12.69 0.74
C SER A 59 -11.87 -13.08 -0.26
N VAL A 60 -10.68 -12.50 -0.17
CA VAL A 60 -9.53 -12.88 -1.00
C VAL A 60 -9.20 -14.35 -0.78
N SER A 61 -9.07 -14.80 0.48
CA SER A 61 -8.75 -16.20 0.81
C SER A 61 -9.73 -17.21 0.19
N ARG A 62 -11.00 -16.87 0.10
CA ARG A 62 -12.01 -17.76 -0.49
C ARG A 62 -11.98 -17.81 -2.01
N HIS A 63 -11.58 -16.71 -2.67
CA HIS A 63 -11.75 -16.58 -4.11
C HIS A 63 -10.44 -16.59 -4.91
N VAL A 64 -9.28 -16.43 -4.24
CA VAL A 64 -7.99 -16.37 -4.93
C VAL A 64 -7.65 -17.67 -5.66
N GLY A 65 -8.07 -18.81 -5.12
CA GLY A 65 -7.87 -20.12 -5.76
C GLY A 65 -8.63 -20.27 -7.09
N GLU A 66 -9.82 -19.67 -7.18
CA GLU A 66 -10.69 -19.69 -8.35
C GLU A 66 -10.42 -18.54 -9.32
N LEU A 67 -9.59 -17.56 -8.91
CA LEU A 67 -9.30 -16.38 -9.71
C LEU A 67 -8.55 -16.79 -10.99
N GLN A 68 -9.25 -16.79 -12.11
CA GLN A 68 -8.62 -16.89 -13.43
C GLN A 68 -7.99 -15.52 -13.74
N TYR A 69 -6.73 -15.36 -13.31
CA TYR A 69 -6.00 -14.14 -13.59
C TYR A 69 -5.72 -14.03 -15.10
N ASP A 70 -6.37 -13.10 -15.76
CA ASP A 70 -6.12 -12.71 -17.13
C ASP A 70 -5.65 -11.26 -17.14
N PRO A 71 -4.35 -10.99 -17.40
CA PRO A 71 -3.81 -9.63 -17.44
C PRO A 71 -4.55 -8.69 -18.40
N ARG A 72 -5.25 -9.25 -19.41
CA ARG A 72 -6.05 -8.47 -20.37
C ARG A 72 -7.37 -7.99 -19.79
N LYS A 73 -7.86 -8.61 -18.71
CA LYS A 73 -9.11 -8.25 -18.03
C LYS A 73 -8.92 -7.35 -16.82
N GLY A 74 -7.67 -7.09 -16.45
CA GLY A 74 -7.32 -6.22 -15.34
C GLY A 74 -6.23 -6.79 -14.45
N THR A 75 -5.72 -5.95 -13.56
CA THR A 75 -4.69 -6.33 -12.58
C THR A 75 -5.31 -6.96 -11.33
N PHE A 76 -4.53 -7.78 -10.62
CA PHE A 76 -4.92 -8.28 -9.29
C PHE A 76 -5.27 -7.12 -8.33
N ARG A 77 -4.50 -6.04 -8.37
CA ARG A 77 -4.79 -4.82 -7.59
C ARG A 77 -6.16 -4.22 -7.90
N GLY A 78 -6.54 -4.16 -9.17
CA GLY A 78 -7.86 -3.68 -9.59
C GLY A 78 -9.00 -4.58 -9.09
N TRP A 79 -8.78 -5.89 -9.06
CA TRP A 79 -9.72 -6.84 -8.48
C TRP A 79 -9.85 -6.66 -6.97
N LEU A 80 -8.72 -6.54 -6.25
CA LEU A 80 -8.70 -6.29 -4.81
C LEU A 80 -9.36 -4.95 -4.45
N TYR A 81 -9.08 -3.91 -5.22
CA TYR A 81 -9.75 -2.61 -5.11
C TYR A 81 -11.27 -2.75 -5.23
N THR A 82 -11.74 -3.48 -6.23
CA THR A 82 -13.18 -3.69 -6.46
C THR A 82 -13.84 -4.37 -5.26
N ILE A 83 -13.23 -5.41 -4.69
CA ILE A 83 -13.71 -6.07 -3.47
C ILE A 83 -13.77 -5.06 -2.31
N THR A 84 -12.69 -4.32 -2.11
CA THR A 84 -12.57 -3.36 -1.00
C THR A 84 -13.62 -2.27 -1.12
N ARG A 85 -13.75 -1.65 -2.28
CA ARG A 85 -14.75 -0.62 -2.57
C ARG A 85 -16.18 -1.10 -2.33
N ASN A 86 -16.52 -2.30 -2.83
CA ASN A 86 -17.86 -2.85 -2.67
C ASN A 86 -18.18 -3.13 -1.19
N LYS A 87 -17.23 -3.60 -0.40
CA LYS A 87 -17.41 -3.79 1.03
C LYS A 87 -17.59 -2.48 1.79
N ILE A 88 -16.81 -1.45 1.46
CA ILE A 88 -16.97 -0.10 2.03
C ILE A 88 -18.38 0.44 1.70
N TYR A 89 -18.79 0.35 0.44
CA TYR A 89 -20.12 0.81 0.02
C TYR A 89 -21.23 0.11 0.80
N ASN A 90 -21.19 -1.22 0.91
CA ASN A 90 -22.18 -2.00 1.64
C ASN A 90 -22.18 -1.65 3.14
N PHE A 91 -21.02 -1.42 3.74
CA PHE A 91 -20.89 -1.00 5.12
C PHE A 91 -21.57 0.36 5.35
N LEU A 92 -21.25 1.36 4.53
CA LEU A 92 -21.83 2.71 4.62
C LEU A 92 -23.35 2.69 4.39
N LEU A 93 -23.81 1.87 3.45
CA LEU A 93 -25.25 1.70 3.20
C LEU A 93 -25.97 1.06 4.41
N ALA A 94 -25.36 0.05 5.03
CA ALA A 94 -25.90 -0.58 6.25
C ALA A 94 -25.92 0.39 7.43
N GLN A 95 -24.89 1.23 7.58
CA GLN A 95 -24.82 2.25 8.61
C GLN A 95 -25.92 3.31 8.44
N ARG A 96 -26.19 3.74 7.21
CA ARG A 96 -27.30 4.67 6.91
C ARG A 96 -28.70 4.10 7.23
N ARG A 97 -28.86 2.78 7.17
CA ARG A 97 -30.14 2.09 7.44
C ARG A 97 -30.37 1.82 8.93
N ARG A 98 -29.36 1.94 9.79
CA ARG A 98 -29.53 1.81 11.24
C ARG A 98 -30.22 3.04 11.78
N PRO A 99 -31.32 2.93 12.56
CA PRO A 99 -31.94 4.09 13.20
C PRO A 99 -30.90 4.76 14.12
N ARG A 100 -30.62 6.03 13.87
CA ARG A 100 -29.70 6.80 14.73
C ARG A 100 -30.40 7.12 16.04
N ALA A 101 -29.80 6.69 17.16
CA ALA A 101 -29.97 7.40 18.43
C ALA A 101 -29.16 8.71 18.29
N SER A 102 -29.88 9.82 18.25
CA SER A 102 -29.55 11.23 18.14
C SER A 102 -28.08 11.68 18.21
N GLY A 103 -27.69 12.52 17.25
CA GLY A 103 -26.85 13.70 17.46
C GLY A 103 -25.44 13.65 16.94
N ASP A 104 -25.22 13.56 15.63
CA ASP A 104 -24.10 14.23 15.00
C ASP A 104 -24.32 14.39 13.48
N ASP A 105 -24.74 15.57 13.07
CA ASP A 105 -25.24 15.87 11.72
C ASP A 105 -24.17 16.34 10.72
N ASN A 106 -22.86 16.31 11.09
CA ASN A 106 -21.86 17.07 10.34
C ASN A 106 -20.97 16.28 9.35
N HIS A 107 -21.24 15.00 9.11
CA HIS A 107 -20.42 14.20 8.15
C HIS A 107 -21.15 13.76 6.87
N GLN A 108 -22.39 14.21 6.65
CA GLN A 108 -23.27 13.72 5.57
C GLN A 108 -23.05 14.41 4.23
N GLU A 109 -22.49 15.62 4.21
CA GLU A 109 -22.47 16.47 3.02
C GLU A 109 -21.38 16.20 1.98
N ARG A 110 -20.38 15.37 2.31
CA ARG A 110 -19.21 15.16 1.43
C ARG A 110 -19.30 14.01 0.43
N LEU A 111 -20.31 13.16 0.50
CA LEU A 111 -20.43 11.96 -0.36
C LEU A 111 -21.44 12.08 -1.50
N ASP A 112 -22.27 13.11 -1.51
CA ASP A 112 -23.40 13.21 -2.44
C ASP A 112 -23.19 14.16 -3.65
N THR A 113 -22.02 14.79 -3.82
CA THR A 113 -21.87 15.89 -4.79
C THR A 113 -20.89 15.67 -5.95
N ALA A 114 -20.22 14.51 -6.06
CA ALA A 114 -19.36 14.26 -7.23
C ALA A 114 -20.11 13.46 -8.32
N PRO A 115 -20.04 13.85 -9.60
CA PRO A 115 -20.51 13.03 -10.71
C PRO A 115 -19.88 11.65 -10.63
N ALA A 116 -20.66 10.59 -10.83
CA ALA A 116 -20.24 9.19 -10.57
C ALA A 116 -18.91 8.80 -11.26
N ARG A 117 -18.54 9.44 -12.34
CA ARG A 117 -17.33 9.18 -13.12
C ARG A 117 -16.09 9.87 -12.53
N GLU A 118 -16.21 11.16 -12.14
CA GLU A 118 -15.11 11.91 -11.49
C GLU A 118 -14.81 11.38 -10.08
N ALA A 119 -15.85 10.93 -9.36
CA ALA A 119 -15.69 10.24 -8.09
C ALA A 119 -14.92 8.92 -8.25
N HIS A 120 -15.16 8.18 -9.32
CA HIS A 120 -14.47 6.91 -9.60
C HIS A 120 -12.97 7.14 -9.85
N ASP A 121 -12.61 8.07 -10.74
CA ASP A 121 -11.22 8.39 -11.06
C ASP A 121 -10.44 8.90 -9.84
N SER A 122 -11.10 9.68 -8.97
CA SER A 122 -10.50 10.15 -7.71
C SER A 122 -10.29 9.02 -6.69
N LEU A 123 -11.18 8.03 -6.68
CA LEU A 123 -11.10 6.86 -5.79
C LEU A 123 -9.96 5.92 -6.20
N ASP A 124 -9.84 5.66 -7.49
CA ASP A 124 -8.76 4.84 -8.04
C ASP A 124 -7.40 5.48 -7.77
N ALA A 125 -7.29 6.80 -7.97
CA ALA A 125 -6.07 7.55 -7.67
C ALA A 125 -5.71 7.55 -6.16
N GLN A 126 -6.71 7.51 -5.27
CA GLN A 126 -6.44 7.42 -3.82
C GLN A 126 -5.97 6.02 -3.43
N TRP A 127 -6.58 4.98 -3.98
CA TRP A 127 -6.14 3.60 -3.79
C TRP A 127 -4.70 3.41 -4.26
N GLU A 128 -4.38 3.89 -5.44
CA GLU A 128 -3.04 3.81 -5.99
C GLU A 128 -2.02 4.56 -5.12
N ARG A 129 -2.36 5.75 -4.59
CA ARG A 129 -1.48 6.48 -3.66
C ARG A 129 -1.20 5.70 -2.37
N GLU A 130 -2.20 5.06 -1.78
CA GLU A 130 -2.01 4.24 -0.58
C GLU A 130 -1.16 3.00 -0.86
N TYR A 131 -1.35 2.39 -2.02
CA TYR A 131 -0.51 1.30 -2.47
C TYR A 131 0.95 1.72 -2.68
N GLN A 132 1.20 2.80 -3.41
CA GLN A 132 2.55 3.32 -3.64
C GLN A 132 3.25 3.72 -2.33
N ARG A 133 2.50 4.29 -1.40
CA ARG A 133 3.00 4.61 -0.05
C ARG A 133 3.44 3.34 0.70
N GLN A 134 2.62 2.30 0.65
CA GLN A 134 2.94 1.04 1.33
C GLN A 134 4.12 0.33 0.69
N LEU A 135 4.18 0.32 -0.63
CA LEU A 135 5.30 -0.25 -1.38
C LEU A 135 6.63 0.45 -1.05
N SER A 136 6.60 1.79 -1.02
CA SER A 136 7.77 2.58 -0.62
C SER A 136 8.21 2.28 0.82
N TRP A 137 7.25 2.10 1.73
CA TRP A 137 7.53 1.74 3.13
C TRP A 137 8.18 0.35 3.23
N GLN A 138 7.64 -0.64 2.54
CA GLN A 138 8.24 -1.98 2.49
C GLN A 138 9.66 -1.98 1.91
N ALA A 139 9.87 -1.26 0.82
CA ALA A 139 11.21 -1.12 0.25
C ALA A 139 12.18 -0.51 1.26
N MET A 140 11.76 0.51 2.01
CA MET A 140 12.58 1.11 3.07
C MET A 140 12.90 0.13 4.19
N GLU A 141 11.95 -0.68 4.64
CA GLU A 141 12.20 -1.72 5.66
C GLU A 141 13.21 -2.76 5.18
N ARG A 142 13.08 -3.23 3.93
CA ARG A 142 13.97 -4.23 3.35
C ARG A 142 15.41 -3.74 3.16
N VAL A 143 15.60 -2.49 2.72
CA VAL A 143 16.95 -2.00 2.37
C VAL A 143 17.66 -1.27 3.50
N ARG A 144 16.96 -0.89 4.58
CA ARG A 144 17.54 -0.09 5.66
C ARG A 144 18.83 -0.68 6.23
N HIS A 145 18.87 -1.99 6.40
CA HIS A 145 20.01 -2.70 6.99
C HIS A 145 21.24 -2.77 6.07
N GLU A 146 21.09 -2.48 4.77
CA GLU A 146 22.18 -2.46 3.80
C GLU A 146 23.05 -1.20 3.96
N PHE A 147 22.58 -0.19 4.70
CA PHE A 147 23.23 1.11 4.81
C PHE A 147 23.78 1.39 6.21
N GLN A 148 24.94 2.07 6.23
CA GLN A 148 25.46 2.61 7.48
C GLN A 148 24.47 3.62 8.10
N PRO A 149 24.39 3.70 9.45
CA PRO A 149 23.44 4.58 10.13
C PRO A 149 23.45 6.04 9.64
N ASN A 150 24.63 6.64 9.45
CA ASN A 150 24.75 8.03 8.98
C ASN A 150 24.25 8.19 7.52
N THR A 151 24.48 7.20 6.67
CA THR A 151 23.98 7.21 5.28
C THR A 151 22.46 7.16 5.25
N TRP A 152 21.86 6.27 6.05
CA TRP A 152 20.42 6.17 6.18
C TRP A 152 19.80 7.43 6.77
N GLN A 153 20.41 7.96 7.84
CA GLN A 153 19.95 9.18 8.50
C GLN A 153 20.01 10.41 7.57
N ALA A 154 21.09 10.55 6.79
CA ALA A 154 21.21 11.61 5.78
C ALA A 154 20.08 11.54 4.74
N PHE A 155 19.76 10.35 4.25
CA PHE A 155 18.61 10.13 3.36
C PHE A 155 17.31 10.50 4.06
N TRP A 156 17.05 9.97 5.26
CA TRP A 156 15.79 10.17 5.98
C TRP A 156 15.51 11.64 6.24
N LEU A 157 16.45 12.36 6.84
CA LEU A 157 16.31 13.78 7.17
C LEU A 157 16.11 14.64 5.92
N THR A 158 16.78 14.31 4.80
CA THR A 158 16.69 15.15 3.59
C THR A 158 15.56 14.74 2.63
N ALA A 159 15.23 13.46 2.50
CA ALA A 159 14.25 12.98 1.54
C ALA A 159 12.85 12.82 2.14
N VAL A 160 12.76 12.41 3.42
CA VAL A 160 11.49 12.16 4.10
C VAL A 160 11.06 13.38 4.93
N GLU A 161 11.97 13.97 5.69
CA GLU A 161 11.66 15.13 6.53
C GLU A 161 11.86 16.48 5.82
N GLY A 162 12.48 16.48 4.63
CA GLY A 162 12.65 17.69 3.81
C GLY A 162 13.68 18.68 4.33
N GLN A 163 14.59 18.28 5.24
CA GLN A 163 15.61 19.15 5.78
C GLN A 163 16.67 19.52 4.73
N ALA A 164 17.25 20.73 4.87
CA ALA A 164 18.32 21.19 4.00
C ALA A 164 19.60 20.36 4.20
N ALA A 165 20.28 19.99 3.11
CA ALA A 165 21.51 19.17 3.18
C ALA A 165 22.63 19.81 4.02
N ALA A 166 22.71 21.15 4.07
CA ALA A 166 23.68 21.85 4.92
C ALA A 166 23.41 21.62 6.41
N ALA A 167 22.15 21.76 6.86
CA ALA A 167 21.75 21.53 8.25
C ALA A 167 21.98 20.06 8.66
N VAL A 168 21.60 19.11 7.79
CA VAL A 168 21.85 17.68 8.02
C VAL A 168 23.34 17.38 8.07
N GLY A 169 24.13 18.03 7.22
CA GLY A 169 25.60 17.91 7.23
C GLY A 169 26.21 18.34 8.57
N GLU A 170 25.78 19.44 9.14
CA GLU A 170 26.20 19.91 10.48
C GLU A 170 25.82 18.89 11.56
N GLN A 171 24.57 18.41 11.55
CA GLN A 171 24.06 17.44 12.50
C GLN A 171 24.81 16.11 12.48
N LEU A 172 25.11 15.60 11.30
CA LEU A 172 25.73 14.28 11.09
C LEU A 172 27.25 14.34 10.95
N LYS A 173 27.85 15.52 11.03
CA LYS A 173 29.28 15.79 10.78
C LYS A 173 29.72 15.32 9.39
N MET A 174 28.91 15.60 8.39
CA MET A 174 29.12 15.27 6.99
C MET A 174 29.19 16.55 6.14
N SER A 175 29.97 16.53 5.07
CA SER A 175 29.87 17.63 4.09
C SER A 175 28.50 17.61 3.39
N PRO A 176 27.95 18.76 2.95
CA PRO A 176 26.69 18.79 2.20
C PRO A 176 26.71 17.90 0.92
N GLY A 177 27.87 17.79 0.27
CA GLY A 177 28.09 16.88 -0.85
C GLY A 177 27.98 15.41 -0.46
N ALA A 178 28.53 15.03 0.70
CA ALA A 178 28.42 13.66 1.21
C ALA A 178 26.95 13.32 1.59
N VAL A 179 26.21 14.27 2.15
CA VAL A 179 24.75 14.10 2.41
C VAL A 179 23.99 13.87 1.12
N TYR A 180 24.29 14.63 0.07
CA TYR A 180 23.67 14.47 -1.24
C TYR A 180 23.96 13.08 -1.86
N VAL A 181 25.24 12.66 -1.81
CA VAL A 181 25.64 11.33 -2.31
C VAL A 181 24.94 10.22 -1.53
N ALA A 182 24.87 10.33 -0.19
CA ALA A 182 24.15 9.38 0.66
C ALA A 182 22.67 9.26 0.24
N LYS A 183 21.99 10.41 0.09
CA LYS A 183 20.60 10.45 -0.40
C LYS A 183 20.45 9.75 -1.76
N CYS A 184 21.30 10.06 -2.73
CA CYS A 184 21.23 9.47 -4.08
C CYS A 184 21.42 7.95 -4.05
N ARG A 185 22.37 7.45 -3.26
CA ARG A 185 22.64 6.01 -3.13
C ARG A 185 21.45 5.26 -2.56
N VAL A 186 20.85 5.76 -1.47
CA VAL A 186 19.66 5.15 -0.88
C VAL A 186 18.48 5.18 -1.85
N LEU A 187 18.23 6.32 -2.52
CA LEU A 187 17.14 6.43 -3.50
C LEU A 187 17.32 5.49 -4.70
N ALA A 188 18.55 5.30 -5.18
CA ALA A 188 18.84 4.36 -6.26
C ALA A 188 18.49 2.92 -5.83
N ARG A 189 18.96 2.50 -4.65
CA ARG A 189 18.68 1.15 -4.15
C ARG A 189 17.19 0.93 -3.85
N LEU A 190 16.50 1.95 -3.32
CA LEU A 190 15.04 1.90 -3.10
C LEU A 190 14.26 1.72 -4.41
N ARG A 191 14.69 2.38 -5.51
CA ARG A 191 14.06 2.18 -6.82
C ARG A 191 14.20 0.74 -7.32
N GLU A 192 15.39 0.16 -7.15
CA GLU A 192 15.64 -1.24 -7.51
C GLU A 192 14.74 -2.18 -6.69
N GLU A 193 14.63 -1.95 -5.37
CA GLU A 193 13.80 -2.76 -4.50
C GLU A 193 12.30 -2.65 -4.84
N VAL A 194 11.82 -1.43 -5.10
CA VAL A 194 10.43 -1.22 -5.55
C VAL A 194 10.16 -1.98 -6.85
N GLN A 195 11.09 -1.97 -7.81
CA GLN A 195 10.92 -2.73 -9.05
C GLN A 195 10.91 -4.24 -8.81
N GLN A 196 11.72 -4.74 -7.87
CA GLN A 196 11.70 -6.15 -7.49
C GLN A 196 10.38 -6.53 -6.83
N LEU A 197 9.88 -5.70 -5.91
CA LEU A 197 8.57 -5.91 -5.28
C LEU A 197 7.44 -5.95 -6.31
N LEU A 198 7.44 -5.04 -7.28
CA LEU A 198 6.45 -5.02 -8.36
C LEU A 198 6.52 -6.28 -9.23
N ALA A 199 7.74 -6.76 -9.53
CA ALA A 199 7.93 -7.97 -10.31
C ALA A 199 7.56 -9.26 -9.53
N GLU A 200 7.51 -9.20 -8.21
CA GLU A 200 7.05 -10.31 -7.35
C GLU A 200 5.51 -10.42 -7.32
N GLU A 201 4.79 -9.32 -7.64
CA GLU A 201 3.32 -9.28 -7.66
C GLU A 201 2.71 -9.73 -8.99
N ASP A 202 3.36 -9.42 -10.13
CA ASP A 202 2.88 -9.74 -11.48
C ASP A 202 3.22 -11.19 -11.88
#